data_e1c4f89540f3fae04469054afeb19d57
#
_entry.id   e1c4f89540f3fae04469054afeb19d57
#
_cell.length_a   1.000
_cell.length_b   1.000
_cell.length_c   1.000
_cell.angle_alpha   90.00
_cell.angle_beta   90.00
_cell.angle_gamma   90.00
#
_symmetry.space_group_name_H-M   'P 1'
#
loop_
_entity.id
_entity.type
_entity.pdbx_description
1 polymer ?
#
loop_
_entity_poly.entity_id
_entity_poly.type
_entity_poly.pdbx_seq_one_letter_code
_entity_poly.pdbx_strand_id
1 'polypeptide(L)'
;SVFWYNTAVWPISLETSSCRMVLNQDGSLQVQLGETEIGQGADTAYSQMTADILGVPLEAVHVVSCQDTDVTPFGTGAYASRQTYTAGFSIHQTALLLKERILKYAHELTRMPEYNLDIIDGQIVRITDNRVLMSLGDLSTEALYSLSHSEHLSAESTAQIKSNAYSFGCTFAEVEVDIPMCKVKLLDIVNVHDAGTLINPALAEAQVHGGMSMGIGFGLSENLLFDPKTGRALNNNL
;
A
#
# COMPACT_ATOMS: atom_id res chain seq x y z
N SER A 1 17.19 17.93 15.19
CA SER A 1 16.16 17.10 15.84
C SER A 1 16.30 15.66 15.42
N VAL A 2 16.16 14.74 16.36
CA VAL A 2 16.09 13.30 16.10
C VAL A 2 14.71 12.80 16.50
N PHE A 3 14.19 11.80 15.79
CA PHE A 3 12.89 11.22 16.07
C PHE A 3 12.87 9.73 15.81
N TRP A 4 11.94 9.06 16.42
CA TRP A 4 11.45 7.74 16.05
C TRP A 4 9.93 7.80 16.01
N TYR A 5 9.34 7.10 15.06
CA TYR A 5 7.91 7.12 14.83
C TYR A 5 7.33 5.71 14.88
N ASN A 6 6.29 5.56 15.66
CA ASN A 6 5.56 4.30 15.79
C ASN A 6 4.50 4.19 14.68
N THR A 7 4.78 3.37 13.68
CA THR A 7 3.82 3.04 12.62
C THR A 7 2.75 2.12 13.19
N ALA A 8 1.48 2.45 12.96
CA ALA A 8 0.33 1.82 13.60
C ALA A 8 0.18 2.17 15.10
N VAL A 9 -0.88 1.71 15.74
CA VAL A 9 -1.23 2.08 17.13
C VAL A 9 -1.60 0.86 18.00
N TRP A 10 -1.05 -0.31 17.68
CA TRP A 10 -1.21 -1.48 18.54
C TRP A 10 -0.58 -1.24 19.92
N PRO A 11 -1.21 -1.65 21.04
CA PRO A 11 -2.50 -2.36 21.19
C PRO A 11 -3.72 -1.44 21.41
N ILE A 12 -3.58 -0.12 21.23
CA ILE A 12 -4.65 0.85 21.50
C ILE A 12 -5.81 0.66 20.51
N SER A 13 -5.48 0.34 19.24
CA SER A 13 -6.45 -0.02 18.22
C SER A 13 -6.14 -1.39 17.63
N LEU A 14 -7.16 -2.03 17.05
CA LEU A 14 -6.97 -3.26 16.28
C LEU A 14 -6.48 -2.90 14.88
N GLU A 15 -5.24 -3.27 14.60
CA GLU A 15 -4.61 -3.04 13.31
C GLU A 15 -5.01 -4.14 12.31
N THR A 16 -6.21 -3.98 11.76
CA THR A 16 -6.85 -4.95 10.85
C THR A 16 -7.04 -4.31 9.47
N SER A 17 -6.80 -5.09 8.44
CA SER A 17 -7.06 -4.74 7.05
C SER A 17 -7.53 -5.98 6.28
N SER A 18 -8.40 -5.80 5.32
CA SER A 18 -8.89 -6.87 4.46
C SER A 18 -8.61 -6.54 3.00
N CYS A 19 -8.30 -7.58 2.24
CA CYS A 19 -8.05 -7.47 0.81
C CYS A 19 -8.82 -8.57 0.08
N ARG A 20 -9.40 -8.21 -1.07
CA ARG A 20 -9.99 -9.14 -2.03
C ARG A 20 -9.27 -8.98 -3.36
N MET A 21 -8.91 -10.11 -3.99
CA MET A 21 -8.32 -10.16 -5.32
C MET A 21 -9.12 -11.07 -6.24
N VAL A 22 -9.24 -10.66 -7.49
CA VAL A 22 -9.97 -11.40 -8.52
C VAL A 22 -9.12 -11.44 -9.77
N LEU A 23 -8.97 -12.64 -10.37
CA LEU A 23 -8.34 -12.82 -11.67
C LEU A 23 -9.42 -12.69 -12.76
N ASN A 24 -9.28 -11.70 -13.63
CA ASN A 24 -10.17 -11.46 -14.75
C ASN A 24 -9.86 -12.34 -15.96
N GLN A 25 -10.76 -12.42 -16.93
CA GLN A 25 -10.62 -13.25 -18.13
C GLN A 25 -9.47 -12.84 -19.07
N ASP A 26 -9.10 -11.57 -19.03
CA ASP A 26 -7.96 -11.04 -19.79
C ASP A 26 -6.59 -11.26 -19.11
N GLY A 27 -6.60 -11.91 -17.94
CA GLY A 27 -5.41 -12.13 -17.13
C GLY A 27 -5.05 -10.96 -16.20
N SER A 28 -5.82 -9.88 -16.22
CA SER A 28 -5.67 -8.77 -15.28
C SER A 28 -6.17 -9.13 -13.88
N LEU A 29 -5.68 -8.41 -12.90
CA LEU A 29 -6.02 -8.57 -11.49
C LEU A 29 -6.79 -7.35 -10.99
N GLN A 30 -7.94 -7.57 -10.39
CA GLN A 30 -8.65 -6.58 -9.63
C GLN A 30 -8.32 -6.73 -8.14
N VAL A 31 -7.86 -5.65 -7.51
CA VAL A 31 -7.51 -5.60 -6.08
C VAL A 31 -8.46 -4.63 -5.39
N GLN A 32 -9.14 -5.10 -4.36
CA GLN A 32 -10.07 -4.31 -3.55
C GLN A 32 -9.58 -4.25 -2.11
N LEU A 33 -9.53 -3.04 -1.56
CA LEU A 33 -9.10 -2.74 -0.19
C LEU A 33 -10.05 -1.73 0.44
N GLY A 34 -10.16 -1.75 1.77
CA GLY A 34 -10.90 -0.74 2.52
C GLY A 34 -10.08 0.50 2.88
N GLU A 35 -8.77 0.47 2.65
CA GLU A 35 -7.86 1.59 2.87
C GLU A 35 -7.96 2.63 1.75
N THR A 36 -7.82 3.91 2.14
CA THR A 36 -8.14 5.05 1.30
C THR A 36 -6.92 5.64 0.61
N GLU A 37 -7.00 5.86 -0.71
CA GLU A 37 -6.10 6.77 -1.42
C GLU A 37 -6.51 8.22 -1.11
N ILE A 38 -5.59 9.02 -0.59
CA ILE A 38 -5.78 10.43 -0.23
C ILE A 38 -4.70 11.34 -0.85
N GLY A 39 -4.01 10.85 -1.88
CA GLY A 39 -2.91 11.53 -2.55
C GLY A 39 -1.51 11.10 -2.11
N GLN A 40 -1.41 10.10 -1.21
CA GLN A 40 -0.13 9.57 -0.73
C GLN A 40 0.47 8.50 -1.66
N GLY A 41 -0.26 8.04 -2.68
CA GLY A 41 0.19 7.04 -3.64
C GLY A 41 -0.03 5.60 -3.18
N ALA A 42 -1.01 5.35 -2.33
CA ALA A 42 -1.32 4.02 -1.82
C ALA A 42 -1.65 3.04 -2.95
N ASP A 43 -2.50 3.41 -3.90
CA ASP A 43 -2.90 2.56 -5.02
C ASP A 43 -1.71 2.09 -5.86
N THR A 44 -0.74 2.97 -6.08
CA THR A 44 0.51 2.61 -6.77
C THR A 44 1.32 1.61 -5.96
N ALA A 45 1.50 1.84 -4.66
CA ALA A 45 2.23 0.93 -3.79
C ALA A 45 1.54 -0.45 -3.70
N TYR A 46 0.22 -0.48 -3.60
CA TYR A 46 -0.56 -1.72 -3.57
C TYR A 46 -0.48 -2.51 -4.87
N SER A 47 -0.50 -1.80 -6.01
CA SER A 47 -0.30 -2.43 -7.32
C SER A 47 1.10 -3.06 -7.42
N GLN A 48 2.14 -2.35 -6.98
CA GLN A 48 3.52 -2.85 -6.98
C GLN A 48 3.69 -4.09 -6.11
N MET A 49 3.15 -4.08 -4.88
CA MET A 49 3.19 -5.24 -3.98
C MET A 49 2.48 -6.45 -4.60
N THR A 50 1.30 -6.24 -5.18
CA THR A 50 0.51 -7.31 -5.79
C THR A 50 1.23 -7.90 -6.99
N ALA A 51 1.78 -7.05 -7.87
CA ALA A 51 2.52 -7.46 -9.06
C ALA A 51 3.74 -8.32 -8.71
N ASP A 52 4.51 -7.88 -7.72
CA ASP A 52 5.72 -8.59 -7.25
C ASP A 52 5.38 -9.98 -6.69
N ILE A 53 4.38 -10.08 -5.81
CA ILE A 53 4.02 -11.34 -5.16
C ILE A 53 3.42 -12.36 -6.16
N LEU A 54 2.58 -11.88 -7.07
CA LEU A 54 1.89 -12.74 -8.03
C LEU A 54 2.73 -13.02 -9.29
N GLY A 55 3.81 -12.28 -9.52
CA GLY A 55 4.64 -12.44 -10.72
C GLY A 55 3.95 -11.98 -12.00
N VAL A 56 3.21 -10.86 -11.92
CA VAL A 56 2.49 -10.27 -13.05
C VAL A 56 3.05 -8.89 -13.41
N PRO A 57 2.87 -8.41 -14.65
CA PRO A 57 3.20 -7.03 -15.01
C PRO A 57 2.40 -6.03 -14.17
N LEU A 58 3.01 -4.87 -13.86
CA LEU A 58 2.36 -3.85 -13.04
C LEU A 58 1.05 -3.33 -13.67
N GLU A 59 1.04 -3.17 -14.98
CA GLU A 59 -0.10 -2.72 -15.78
C GLU A 59 -1.27 -3.71 -15.80
N ALA A 60 -1.04 -4.95 -15.41
CA ALA A 60 -2.11 -5.95 -15.26
C ALA A 60 -2.83 -5.84 -13.90
N VAL A 61 -2.34 -5.00 -12.98
CA VAL A 61 -2.93 -4.87 -11.64
C VAL A 61 -3.77 -3.59 -11.54
N HIS A 62 -5.04 -3.74 -11.23
CA HIS A 62 -6.00 -2.64 -11.07
C HIS A 62 -6.52 -2.58 -9.64
N VAL A 63 -6.09 -1.56 -8.89
CA VAL A 63 -6.62 -1.28 -7.55
C VAL A 63 -7.93 -0.52 -7.67
N VAL A 64 -8.95 -0.99 -6.98
CA VAL A 64 -10.28 -0.37 -6.96
C VAL A 64 -10.43 0.45 -5.70
N SER A 65 -10.24 1.75 -5.82
CA SER A 65 -10.32 2.74 -4.73
C SER A 65 -11.70 3.37 -4.59
N CYS A 66 -12.77 2.61 -4.70
CA CYS A 66 -14.11 3.20 -4.68
C CYS A 66 -14.59 3.61 -3.28
N GLN A 67 -13.94 3.21 -2.21
CA GLN A 67 -14.28 3.55 -0.82
C GLN A 67 -15.77 3.38 -0.46
N ASP A 68 -16.41 2.42 -1.08
CA ASP A 68 -17.80 2.07 -0.85
C ASP A 68 -17.87 0.90 0.13
N THR A 69 -18.37 1.14 1.34
CA THR A 69 -18.45 0.13 2.41
C THR A 69 -19.42 -1.02 2.09
N ASP A 70 -20.27 -0.88 1.09
CA ASP A 70 -21.13 -1.97 0.61
C ASP A 70 -20.38 -2.93 -0.32
N VAL A 71 -19.23 -2.50 -0.88
CA VAL A 71 -18.49 -3.24 -1.92
C VAL A 71 -17.08 -3.61 -1.46
N THR A 72 -16.37 -2.67 -0.87
CA THR A 72 -14.97 -2.87 -0.47
C THR A 72 -14.85 -3.69 0.80
N PRO A 73 -13.79 -4.52 0.93
CA PRO A 73 -13.47 -5.18 2.19
C PRO A 73 -13.21 -4.18 3.31
N PHE A 74 -13.24 -4.66 4.55
CA PHE A 74 -13.03 -3.82 5.72
C PHE A 74 -11.60 -3.24 5.77
N GLY A 75 -11.53 -1.94 6.05
CA GLY A 75 -10.32 -1.21 6.38
C GLY A 75 -10.62 -0.09 7.37
N THR A 76 -9.66 0.27 8.20
CA THR A 76 -9.85 1.30 9.24
C THR A 76 -9.38 2.69 8.81
N GLY A 77 -8.69 2.81 7.68
CA GLY A 77 -8.30 4.07 7.07
C GLY A 77 -6.83 4.47 7.24
N ALA A 78 -6.52 5.70 6.81
CA ALA A 78 -5.18 6.27 6.74
C ALA A 78 -4.87 7.11 7.99
N TYR A 79 -4.36 6.50 9.03
CA TYR A 79 -3.88 7.17 10.24
C TYR A 79 -2.63 6.47 10.79
N ALA A 80 -1.84 7.17 11.61
CA ALA A 80 -0.60 6.65 12.21
C ALA A 80 0.34 5.96 11.20
N SER A 81 0.34 6.41 9.95
CA SER A 81 1.16 5.87 8.84
C SER A 81 1.02 4.36 8.63
N ARG A 82 -0.15 3.79 8.94
CA ARG A 82 -0.36 2.34 9.03
C ARG A 82 -0.60 1.64 7.69
N GLN A 83 -1.08 2.35 6.67
CA GLN A 83 -1.64 1.71 5.47
C GLN A 83 -0.67 0.76 4.77
N THR A 84 0.53 1.20 4.42
CA THR A 84 1.52 0.33 3.76
C THR A 84 1.82 -0.92 4.59
N TYR A 85 1.88 -0.80 5.91
CA TYR A 85 2.16 -1.89 6.82
C TYR A 85 0.98 -2.86 6.96
N THR A 86 -0.21 -2.36 7.29
CA THR A 86 -1.38 -3.20 7.56
C THR A 86 -2.03 -3.72 6.28
N ALA A 87 -2.25 -2.85 5.28
CA ALA A 87 -2.78 -3.25 3.98
C ALA A 87 -1.78 -4.12 3.22
N GLY A 88 -0.49 -3.80 3.27
CA GLY A 88 0.55 -4.63 2.67
C GLY A 88 0.53 -6.07 3.20
N PHE A 89 0.24 -6.26 4.49
CA PHE A 89 0.10 -7.59 5.06
C PHE A 89 -1.13 -8.34 4.53
N SER A 90 -2.28 -7.66 4.39
CA SER A 90 -3.48 -8.26 3.80
C SER A 90 -3.31 -8.56 2.31
N ILE A 91 -2.65 -7.67 1.57
CA ILE A 91 -2.27 -7.90 0.17
C ILE A 91 -1.41 -9.15 0.05
N HIS A 92 -0.35 -9.25 0.86
CA HIS A 92 0.56 -10.39 0.85
C HIS A 92 -0.18 -11.71 1.10
N GLN A 93 -1.01 -11.78 2.15
CA GLN A 93 -1.77 -12.98 2.45
C GLN A 93 -2.76 -13.34 1.32
N THR A 94 -3.50 -12.36 0.82
CA THR A 94 -4.50 -12.59 -0.23
C THR A 94 -3.85 -12.99 -1.55
N ALA A 95 -2.73 -12.37 -1.92
CA ALA A 95 -1.99 -12.71 -3.13
C ALA A 95 -1.43 -14.14 -3.07
N LEU A 96 -0.89 -14.57 -1.93
CA LEU A 96 -0.43 -15.95 -1.76
C LEU A 96 -1.59 -16.95 -1.87
N LEU A 97 -2.74 -16.67 -1.26
CA LEU A 97 -3.93 -17.51 -1.39
C LEU A 97 -4.44 -17.59 -2.83
N LEU A 98 -4.42 -16.46 -3.55
CA LEU A 98 -4.81 -16.45 -4.96
C LEU A 98 -3.80 -17.22 -5.82
N LYS A 99 -2.50 -17.02 -5.58
CA LYS A 99 -1.42 -17.75 -6.28
C LYS A 99 -1.56 -19.26 -6.09
N GLU A 100 -1.81 -19.72 -4.88
CA GLU A 100 -2.06 -21.12 -4.57
C GLU A 100 -3.25 -21.68 -5.38
N ARG A 101 -4.38 -20.95 -5.43
CA ARG A 101 -5.56 -21.36 -6.21
C ARG A 101 -5.26 -21.43 -7.70
N ILE A 102 -4.56 -20.43 -8.24
CA ILE A 102 -4.16 -20.39 -9.66
C ILE A 102 -3.27 -21.59 -9.98
N LEU A 103 -2.23 -21.85 -9.18
CA LEU A 103 -1.30 -22.95 -9.43
C LEU A 103 -1.95 -24.33 -9.26
N LYS A 104 -2.87 -24.46 -8.31
CA LYS A 104 -3.68 -25.67 -8.16
C LYS A 104 -4.54 -25.93 -9.40
N TYR A 105 -5.23 -24.92 -9.92
CA TYR A 105 -6.01 -25.05 -11.12
C TYR A 105 -5.14 -25.35 -12.35
N ALA A 106 -3.98 -24.69 -12.46
CA ALA A 106 -2.99 -24.98 -13.49
C ALA A 106 -2.47 -26.43 -13.41
N HIS A 107 -2.27 -26.98 -12.21
CA HIS A 107 -1.95 -28.38 -12.01
C HIS A 107 -3.04 -29.31 -12.57
N GLU A 108 -4.31 -29.01 -12.32
CA GLU A 108 -5.45 -29.82 -12.81
C GLU A 108 -5.50 -29.84 -14.34
N LEU A 109 -5.22 -28.70 -15.00
CA LEU A 109 -5.21 -28.58 -16.46
C LEU A 109 -4.00 -29.26 -17.11
N THR A 110 -2.81 -28.99 -16.56
CA THR A 110 -1.53 -29.42 -17.17
C THR A 110 -1.07 -30.79 -16.72
N ARG A 111 -1.62 -31.32 -15.63
CA ARG A 111 -1.17 -32.54 -14.92
C ARG A 111 0.28 -32.44 -14.40
N MET A 112 0.85 -31.22 -14.35
CA MET A 112 2.15 -30.97 -13.75
C MET A 112 2.02 -30.73 -12.26
N PRO A 113 2.93 -31.25 -11.41
CA PRO A 113 2.92 -30.97 -9.98
C PRO A 113 3.02 -29.46 -9.69
N GLU A 114 2.25 -28.96 -8.72
CA GLU A 114 2.20 -27.54 -8.34
C GLU A 114 3.59 -26.97 -8.03
N TYR A 115 4.46 -27.75 -7.35
CA TYR A 115 5.83 -27.34 -7.02
C TYR A 115 6.75 -27.14 -8.26
N ASN A 116 6.32 -27.54 -9.43
CA ASN A 116 7.02 -27.33 -10.71
C ASN A 116 6.44 -26.14 -11.52
N LEU A 117 5.42 -25.49 -10.98
CA LEU A 117 4.72 -24.37 -11.61
C LEU A 117 4.98 -23.07 -10.87
N ASP A 118 5.07 -21.97 -11.60
CA ASP A 118 5.06 -20.63 -11.05
C ASP A 118 4.40 -19.66 -12.03
N ILE A 119 4.17 -18.43 -11.56
CA ILE A 119 3.67 -17.32 -12.39
C ILE A 119 4.83 -16.37 -12.62
N ILE A 120 5.17 -16.15 -13.88
CA ILE A 120 6.20 -15.21 -14.30
C ILE A 120 5.65 -14.38 -15.46
N ASP A 121 5.67 -13.07 -15.30
CA ASP A 121 5.20 -12.11 -16.30
C ASP A 121 3.77 -12.41 -16.80
N GLY A 122 2.86 -12.76 -15.87
CA GLY A 122 1.47 -13.10 -16.18
C GLY A 122 1.28 -14.43 -16.93
N GLN A 123 2.30 -15.28 -16.93
CA GLN A 123 2.27 -16.58 -17.59
C GLN A 123 2.46 -17.70 -16.57
N ILE A 124 1.73 -18.80 -16.73
CA ILE A 124 2.03 -20.04 -16.02
C ILE A 124 3.25 -20.69 -16.68
N VAL A 125 4.30 -20.87 -15.90
CA VAL A 125 5.57 -21.43 -16.39
C VAL A 125 5.94 -22.68 -15.62
N ARG A 126 6.68 -23.57 -16.31
CA ARG A 126 7.36 -24.68 -15.67
C ARG A 126 8.73 -24.23 -15.16
N ILE A 127 8.95 -24.31 -13.83
CA ILE A 127 10.17 -23.79 -13.18
C ILE A 127 11.46 -24.41 -13.72
N THR A 128 11.42 -25.70 -14.08
CA THR A 128 12.64 -26.45 -14.46
C THR A 128 13.35 -25.94 -15.72
N ASP A 129 12.62 -25.35 -16.65
CA ASP A 129 13.15 -24.89 -17.94
C ASP A 129 12.56 -23.55 -18.41
N ASN A 130 11.81 -22.88 -17.54
CA ASN A 130 11.08 -21.64 -17.81
C ASN A 130 10.14 -21.71 -19.02
N ARG A 131 9.65 -22.92 -19.35
CA ARG A 131 8.71 -23.10 -20.44
C ARG A 131 7.34 -22.53 -20.08
N VAL A 132 6.88 -21.59 -20.90
CA VAL A 132 5.51 -21.07 -20.83
C VAL A 132 4.52 -22.18 -21.21
N LEU A 133 3.52 -22.37 -20.39
CA LEU A 133 2.45 -23.36 -20.59
C LEU A 133 1.15 -22.70 -21.07
N MET A 134 0.75 -21.61 -20.46
CA MET A 134 -0.43 -20.81 -20.82
C MET A 134 -0.38 -19.43 -20.18
N SER A 135 -1.17 -18.49 -20.69
CA SER A 135 -1.36 -17.19 -20.03
C SER A 135 -2.34 -17.29 -18.86
N LEU A 136 -2.32 -16.30 -17.95
CA LEU A 136 -3.33 -16.18 -16.90
C LEU A 136 -4.73 -15.93 -17.47
N GLY A 137 -4.83 -15.23 -18.62
CA GLY A 137 -6.09 -15.03 -19.32
C GLY A 137 -6.70 -16.34 -19.85
N ASP A 138 -5.88 -17.18 -20.50
CA ASP A 138 -6.31 -18.50 -20.96
C ASP A 138 -6.76 -19.37 -19.79
N LEU A 139 -5.96 -19.40 -18.71
CA LEU A 139 -6.28 -20.16 -17.50
C LEU A 139 -7.59 -19.67 -16.86
N SER A 140 -7.78 -18.36 -16.72
CA SER A 140 -8.99 -17.78 -16.14
C SER A 140 -10.23 -18.07 -17.00
N THR A 141 -10.08 -17.98 -18.32
CA THR A 141 -11.14 -18.29 -19.25
C THR A 141 -11.54 -19.77 -19.16
N GLU A 142 -10.58 -20.67 -19.14
CA GLU A 142 -10.82 -22.12 -18.96
C GLU A 142 -11.51 -22.40 -17.62
N ALA A 143 -11.07 -21.74 -16.54
CA ALA A 143 -11.68 -21.88 -15.21
C ALA A 143 -13.17 -21.46 -15.18
N LEU A 144 -13.53 -20.39 -15.88
CA LEU A 144 -14.91 -19.90 -15.91
C LEU A 144 -15.83 -20.72 -16.80
N TYR A 145 -15.33 -21.27 -17.91
CA TYR A 145 -16.14 -21.94 -18.92
C TYR A 145 -15.96 -23.47 -18.95
N SER A 146 -15.27 -24.03 -17.95
CA SER A 146 -15.12 -25.49 -17.84
C SER A 146 -16.48 -26.19 -17.69
N LEU A 147 -16.68 -27.26 -18.45
CA LEU A 147 -17.89 -28.09 -18.36
C LEU A 147 -17.91 -28.99 -17.12
N SER A 148 -16.75 -29.27 -16.56
CA SER A 148 -16.62 -30.16 -15.41
C SER A 148 -16.61 -29.43 -14.06
N HIS A 149 -16.07 -28.22 -14.04
CA HIS A 149 -15.90 -27.43 -12.84
C HIS A 149 -15.69 -25.95 -13.20
N SER A 150 -16.71 -25.13 -12.98
CA SER A 150 -16.60 -23.69 -13.22
C SER A 150 -16.22 -22.96 -11.94
N GLU A 151 -15.15 -22.19 -11.98
CA GLU A 151 -14.66 -21.42 -10.85
C GLU A 151 -14.20 -20.02 -11.29
N HIS A 152 -14.59 -18.99 -10.52
CA HIS A 152 -14.01 -17.67 -10.63
C HIS A 152 -12.84 -17.56 -9.66
N LEU A 153 -11.61 -17.54 -10.19
CA LEU A 153 -10.40 -17.52 -9.39
C LEU A 153 -10.27 -16.20 -8.63
N SER A 154 -10.52 -16.27 -7.35
CA SER A 154 -10.49 -15.11 -6.45
C SER A 154 -10.03 -15.53 -5.06
N ALA A 155 -9.54 -14.59 -4.28
CA ALA A 155 -9.20 -14.79 -2.88
C ALA A 155 -9.56 -13.56 -2.05
N GLU A 156 -9.88 -13.79 -0.79
CA GLU A 156 -10.12 -12.74 0.19
C GLU A 156 -9.50 -13.15 1.53
N SER A 157 -8.85 -12.21 2.19
CA SER A 157 -8.34 -12.42 3.53
C SER A 157 -8.39 -11.16 4.37
N THR A 158 -8.41 -11.37 5.69
CA THR A 158 -8.30 -10.32 6.69
C THR A 158 -7.04 -10.55 7.52
N ALA A 159 -6.14 -9.59 7.49
CA ALA A 159 -4.92 -9.62 8.27
C ALA A 159 -5.07 -8.79 9.55
N GLN A 160 -4.55 -9.29 10.65
CA GLN A 160 -4.42 -8.55 11.90
C GLN A 160 -2.96 -8.48 12.31
N ILE A 161 -2.47 -7.26 12.53
CA ILE A 161 -1.12 -7.00 13.02
C ILE A 161 -1.16 -6.76 14.52
N LYS A 162 -0.25 -7.40 15.24
CA LYS A 162 -0.13 -7.34 16.71
C LYS A 162 1.22 -6.79 17.15
N SER A 163 1.80 -5.91 16.34
CA SER A 163 3.08 -5.25 16.61
C SER A 163 3.10 -3.90 15.90
N ASN A 164 3.99 -3.04 16.33
CA ASN A 164 4.22 -1.76 15.67
C ASN A 164 5.57 -1.82 14.96
N ALA A 165 5.65 -1.27 13.75
CA ALA A 165 6.90 -0.99 13.08
C ALA A 165 7.39 0.40 13.45
N TYR A 166 8.69 0.59 13.52
CA TYR A 166 9.29 1.88 13.86
C TYR A 166 10.13 2.39 12.69
N SER A 167 10.00 3.67 12.40
CA SER A 167 10.92 4.41 11.55
C SER A 167 11.72 5.39 12.38
N PHE A 168 12.93 5.71 11.94
CA PHE A 168 13.86 6.58 12.65
C PHE A 168 14.33 7.68 11.71
N GLY A 169 14.58 8.86 12.26
CA GLY A 169 15.09 9.92 11.42
C GLY A 169 15.75 11.04 12.20
N CYS A 170 16.38 11.91 11.43
CA CYS A 170 17.05 13.09 11.92
C CYS A 170 16.85 14.23 10.93
N THR A 171 16.50 15.41 11.44
CA THR A 171 16.35 16.63 10.63
C THR A 171 17.32 17.69 11.11
N PHE A 172 18.06 18.27 10.18
CA PHE A 172 18.95 19.41 10.37
C PHE A 172 18.35 20.61 9.65
N ALA A 173 18.32 21.76 10.30
CA ALA A 173 17.90 23.02 9.70
C ALA A 173 18.97 24.09 9.95
N GLU A 174 19.36 24.78 8.88
CA GLU A 174 20.21 25.98 8.96
C GLU A 174 19.32 27.20 8.84
N VAL A 175 19.44 28.12 9.80
CA VAL A 175 18.61 29.32 9.86
C VAL A 175 19.44 30.58 10.08
N GLU A 176 19.01 31.68 9.49
CA GLU A 176 19.48 33.03 9.76
C GLU A 176 18.45 33.76 10.61
N VAL A 177 18.88 34.37 11.71
CA VAL A 177 18.01 35.09 12.63
C VAL A 177 18.37 36.56 12.66
N ASP A 178 17.45 37.40 12.20
CA ASP A 178 17.52 38.86 12.32
C ASP A 178 16.83 39.28 13.62
N ILE A 179 17.63 39.46 14.68
CA ILE A 179 17.12 39.78 16.01
C ILE A 179 16.39 41.15 16.05
N PRO A 180 16.96 42.23 15.48
CA PRO A 180 16.29 43.53 15.43
C PRO A 180 14.94 43.51 14.72
N MET A 181 14.82 42.76 13.64
CA MET A 181 13.60 42.64 12.84
C MET A 181 12.67 41.50 13.30
N CYS A 182 13.09 40.70 14.27
CA CYS A 182 12.35 39.51 14.73
C CYS A 182 11.98 38.56 13.58
N LYS A 183 12.91 38.34 12.65
CA LYS A 183 12.71 37.48 11.49
C LYS A 183 13.62 36.27 11.52
N VAL A 184 13.09 35.13 11.08
CA VAL A 184 13.84 33.91 10.87
C VAL A 184 13.72 33.53 9.41
N LYS A 185 14.86 33.23 8.77
CA LYS A 185 14.95 32.74 7.40
C LYS A 185 15.53 31.34 7.42
N LEU A 186 14.84 30.38 6.85
CA LEU A 186 15.36 29.04 6.62
C LEU A 186 16.34 29.12 5.43
N LEU A 187 17.60 28.70 5.64
CA LEU A 187 18.64 28.68 4.62
C LEU A 187 18.71 27.30 3.97
N ASP A 188 18.70 26.26 4.78
CA ASP A 188 18.76 24.86 4.32
C ASP A 188 18.06 23.93 5.31
N ILE A 189 17.57 22.79 4.80
CA ILE A 189 16.96 21.74 5.62
C ILE A 189 17.28 20.36 5.02
N VAL A 190 17.85 19.50 5.85
CA VAL A 190 18.21 18.12 5.48
C VAL A 190 17.47 17.15 6.38
N ASN A 191 16.76 16.19 5.80
CA ASN A 191 16.14 15.09 6.50
C ASN A 191 16.82 13.77 6.14
N VAL A 192 17.16 12.98 7.15
CA VAL A 192 17.65 11.60 7.01
C VAL A 192 16.62 10.69 7.64
N HIS A 193 16.11 9.74 6.88
CA HIS A 193 15.01 8.89 7.29
C HIS A 193 15.31 7.41 7.02
N ASP A 194 15.12 6.57 8.02
CA ASP A 194 15.18 5.13 7.90
C ASP A 194 13.75 4.57 8.04
N ALA A 195 13.20 4.09 6.95
CA ALA A 195 11.90 3.45 6.87
C ALA A 195 12.00 1.98 6.39
N GLY A 196 13.18 1.39 6.45
CA GLY A 196 13.45 0.04 5.95
C GLY A 196 13.43 -0.05 4.42
N THR A 197 12.99 -1.17 3.88
CA THR A 197 12.88 -1.39 2.42
C THR A 197 11.71 -0.60 1.84
N LEU A 198 11.99 0.27 0.89
CA LEU A 198 10.99 1.13 0.27
C LEU A 198 10.28 0.38 -0.87
N ILE A 199 8.95 0.36 -0.83
CA ILE A 199 8.13 -0.18 -1.93
C ILE A 199 8.26 0.72 -3.17
N ASN A 200 8.13 2.03 -2.96
CA ASN A 200 8.31 3.03 -4.01
C ASN A 200 9.16 4.19 -3.47
N PRO A 201 10.45 4.30 -3.86
CA PRO A 201 11.33 5.35 -3.36
C PRO A 201 10.84 6.77 -3.64
N ALA A 202 10.26 7.02 -4.83
CA ALA A 202 9.77 8.35 -5.19
C ALA A 202 8.57 8.79 -4.33
N LEU A 203 7.65 7.88 -4.05
CA LEU A 203 6.51 8.15 -3.16
C LEU A 203 6.95 8.32 -1.70
N ALA A 204 7.95 7.55 -1.24
CA ALA A 204 8.51 7.71 0.09
C ALA A 204 9.20 9.07 0.25
N GLU A 205 9.99 9.49 -0.74
CA GLU A 205 10.62 10.82 -0.77
C GLU A 205 9.56 11.93 -0.75
N ALA A 206 8.50 11.81 -1.55
CA ALA A 206 7.41 12.78 -1.57
C ALA A 206 6.72 12.92 -0.20
N GLN A 207 6.56 11.82 0.56
CA GLN A 207 6.03 11.86 1.92
C GLN A 207 6.96 12.61 2.88
N VAL A 208 8.28 12.41 2.76
CA VAL A 208 9.27 13.15 3.57
C VAL A 208 9.23 14.65 3.24
N HIS A 209 9.19 15.01 1.96
CA HIS A 209 9.07 16.40 1.52
C HIS A 209 7.78 17.07 2.04
N GLY A 210 6.65 16.37 1.99
CA GLY A 210 5.39 16.85 2.55
C GLY A 210 5.49 17.10 4.06
N GLY A 211 6.07 16.17 4.80
CA GLY A 211 6.31 16.33 6.24
C GLY A 211 7.23 17.49 6.59
N MET A 212 8.31 17.67 5.82
CA MET A 212 9.22 18.80 5.97
C MET A 212 8.50 20.14 5.72
N SER A 213 7.68 20.22 4.68
CA SER A 213 6.88 21.41 4.35
C SER A 213 5.92 21.78 5.49
N MET A 214 5.22 20.79 6.05
CA MET A 214 4.38 21.02 7.23
C MET A 214 5.19 21.48 8.44
N GLY A 215 6.35 20.89 8.69
CA GLY A 215 7.24 21.31 9.79
C GLY A 215 7.73 22.74 9.64
N ILE A 216 8.03 23.19 8.43
CA ILE A 216 8.39 24.59 8.13
C ILE A 216 7.20 25.52 8.41
N GLY A 217 6.00 25.14 7.97
CA GLY A 217 4.77 25.90 8.24
C GLY A 217 4.55 26.07 9.74
N PHE A 218 4.59 25.00 10.51
CA PHE A 218 4.47 25.05 11.97
C PHE A 218 5.52 25.93 12.65
N GLY A 219 6.77 25.89 12.16
CA GLY A 219 7.85 26.65 12.77
C GLY A 219 7.85 28.16 12.45
N LEU A 220 7.35 28.55 11.26
CA LEU A 220 7.57 29.90 10.76
C LEU A 220 6.28 30.72 10.51
N SER A 221 5.14 30.10 10.24
CA SER A 221 3.97 30.82 9.74
C SER A 221 2.64 30.46 10.38
N GLU A 222 2.47 29.26 10.91
CA GLU A 222 1.19 28.79 11.42
C GLU A 222 0.99 29.19 12.89
N ASN A 223 -0.10 29.90 13.17
CA ASN A 223 -0.52 30.23 14.53
C ASN A 223 -2.04 30.40 14.58
N LEU A 224 -2.77 29.31 14.82
CA LEU A 224 -4.21 29.34 14.94
C LEU A 224 -4.63 29.81 16.35
N LEU A 225 -5.29 30.97 16.41
CA LEU A 225 -5.75 31.59 17.64
C LEU A 225 -7.23 31.25 17.90
N PHE A 226 -7.55 30.89 19.13
CA PHE A 226 -8.92 30.63 19.55
C PHE A 226 -9.37 31.61 20.62
N ASP A 227 -10.64 32.00 20.56
CA ASP A 227 -11.31 32.67 21.70
C ASP A 227 -11.43 31.66 22.84
N PRO A 228 -10.84 31.96 24.02
CA PRO A 228 -10.81 31.01 25.13
C PRO A 228 -12.19 30.75 25.76
N LYS A 229 -13.19 31.60 25.50
CA LYS A 229 -14.54 31.46 26.04
C LYS A 229 -15.47 30.67 25.12
N THR A 230 -15.31 30.83 23.82
CA THR A 230 -16.24 30.25 22.84
C THR A 230 -15.63 29.12 22.02
N GLY A 231 -14.32 28.95 22.03
CA GLY A 231 -13.59 28.03 21.17
C GLY A 231 -13.58 28.42 19.68
N ARG A 232 -14.08 29.60 19.34
CA ARG A 232 -14.12 30.10 17.96
C ARG A 232 -12.73 30.48 17.50
N ALA A 233 -12.33 30.03 16.29
CA ALA A 233 -11.11 30.46 15.64
C ALA A 233 -11.19 31.97 15.30
N LEU A 234 -10.13 32.73 15.65
CA LEU A 234 -10.07 34.20 15.47
C LEU A 234 -9.38 34.59 14.18
N ASN A 235 -8.55 33.71 13.61
CA ASN A 235 -7.72 33.97 12.42
C ASN A 235 -7.76 32.81 11.43
N ASN A 236 -8.95 32.27 11.16
CA ASN A 236 -9.17 31.17 10.22
C ASN A 236 -9.34 31.60 8.77
N ASN A 237 -9.05 32.84 8.46
CA ASN A 237 -9.08 33.36 7.09
C ASN A 237 -7.67 33.12 6.46
N LEU A 238 -7.61 32.25 5.49
CA LEU A 238 -6.46 32.02 4.64
C LEU A 238 -6.54 32.88 3.39
#